data_e5490b14eb40f94edeb51282858229a2
#
_entry.id   e5490b14eb40f94edeb51282858229a2
#
_cell.length_a   1.000
_cell.length_b   1.000
_cell.length_c   1.000
_cell.angle_alpha   90.00
_cell.angle_beta   90.00
_cell.angle_gamma   90.00
#
_symmetry.space_group_name_H-M   'P 1'
#
loop_
_entity.id
_entity.type
_entity.pdbx_description
1 polymer ?
#
loop_
_entity_poly.entity_id
_entity_poly.type
_entity_poly.pdbx_seq_one_letter_code
_entity_poly.pdbx_strand_id
1 'polypeptide(L)'
;MGILGTIEKIEIDKESKNIIITATTDNAVTQSADLINPAGEDSIPLSQSDIIYLAKVEGINQLVALGITSKSLGAKEGEKIIYSRKANGNKVELMAKIYLRNDGKLSIEAVDNISIRSKEDVILNNGDDYAVKFNELDKEMKKLKEQLNGFIKEYNAHLHVTPSGNSATPQTPSTTQITLDIKDAKSETIKIP
;
A
#
# COMPACT_ATOMS: atom_id res chain seq x y z
N MET A 1 26.35 -7.17 -30.72
CA MET A 1 26.49 -5.70 -30.65
C MET A 1 25.14 -5.14 -30.23
N GLY A 2 25.10 -4.30 -29.21
CA GLY A 2 23.85 -3.70 -28.72
C GLY A 2 23.79 -2.22 -29.06
N ILE A 3 22.58 -1.70 -29.22
CA ILE A 3 22.33 -0.31 -29.64
C ILE A 3 21.30 0.29 -28.67
N LEU A 4 21.49 1.53 -28.28
CA LEU A 4 20.50 2.29 -27.52
C LEU A 4 19.44 2.84 -28.47
N GLY A 5 18.20 2.88 -28.01
CA GLY A 5 17.09 3.44 -28.76
C GLY A 5 16.06 4.10 -27.86
N THR A 6 15.39 5.11 -28.41
CA THR A 6 14.24 5.77 -27.79
C THR A 6 12.97 4.99 -28.13
N ILE A 7 12.15 4.71 -27.13
CA ILE A 7 10.92 3.95 -27.29
C ILE A 7 9.86 4.81 -27.98
N GLU A 8 9.41 4.35 -29.14
CA GLU A 8 8.32 4.98 -29.91
C GLU A 8 6.96 4.36 -29.55
N LYS A 9 6.91 3.03 -29.45
CA LYS A 9 5.67 2.28 -29.26
C LYS A 9 5.91 1.06 -28.42
N ILE A 10 4.90 0.72 -27.61
CA ILE A 10 4.83 -0.51 -26.83
C ILE A 10 3.52 -1.21 -27.14
N GLU A 11 3.59 -2.49 -27.46
CA GLU A 11 2.44 -3.35 -27.76
C GLU A 11 2.55 -4.64 -26.97
N ILE A 12 1.40 -5.19 -26.61
CA ILE A 12 1.33 -6.54 -26.02
C ILE A 12 0.70 -7.43 -27.08
N ASP A 13 1.44 -8.43 -27.52
CA ASP A 13 0.93 -9.43 -28.44
C ASP A 13 -0.23 -10.20 -27.79
N LYS A 14 -1.35 -10.31 -28.50
CA LYS A 14 -2.57 -10.89 -27.92
C LYS A 14 -2.49 -12.40 -27.71
N GLU A 15 -1.72 -13.09 -28.52
CA GLU A 15 -1.58 -14.55 -28.48
C GLU A 15 -0.45 -14.99 -27.54
N SER A 16 0.76 -14.50 -27.79
CA SER A 16 1.96 -14.88 -27.00
C SER A 16 2.06 -14.16 -25.66
N LYS A 17 1.35 -13.02 -25.51
CA LYS A 17 1.47 -12.09 -24.37
C LYS A 17 2.85 -11.44 -24.24
N ASN A 18 3.69 -11.56 -25.25
CA ASN A 18 4.97 -10.88 -25.26
C ASN A 18 4.80 -9.37 -25.36
N ILE A 19 5.67 -8.65 -24.70
CA ILE A 19 5.73 -7.19 -24.78
C ILE A 19 6.68 -6.86 -25.93
N ILE A 20 6.15 -6.27 -27.01
CA ILE A 20 6.93 -5.84 -28.17
C ILE A 20 7.21 -4.35 -28.04
N ILE A 21 8.47 -4.00 -28.12
CA ILE A 21 8.91 -2.61 -28.10
C ILE A 21 9.42 -2.23 -29.48
N THR A 22 8.89 -1.13 -30.01
CA THR A 22 9.41 -0.47 -31.21
C THR A 22 10.21 0.75 -30.75
N ALA A 23 11.47 0.79 -31.11
CA ALA A 23 12.38 1.86 -30.74
C ALA A 23 13.15 2.40 -31.95
N THR A 24 13.41 3.71 -31.95
CA THR A 24 14.26 4.37 -32.94
C THR A 24 15.66 4.58 -32.34
N THR A 25 16.64 4.08 -33.04
CA THR A 25 18.06 4.21 -32.65
C THR A 25 18.64 5.55 -33.10
N ASP A 26 19.82 5.91 -32.60
CA ASP A 26 20.53 7.13 -32.94
C ASP A 26 20.79 7.29 -34.45
N ASN A 27 20.83 6.20 -35.20
CA ASN A 27 20.95 6.21 -36.65
C ASN A 27 19.62 6.37 -37.40
N ALA A 28 18.55 6.75 -36.69
CA ALA A 28 17.19 6.90 -37.20
C ALA A 28 16.60 5.58 -37.80
N VAL A 29 17.09 4.45 -37.35
CA VAL A 29 16.55 3.13 -37.73
C VAL A 29 15.56 2.67 -36.68
N THR A 30 14.32 2.44 -37.10
CA THR A 30 13.27 1.90 -36.24
C THR A 30 13.31 0.38 -36.25
N GLN A 31 13.34 -0.21 -35.07
CA GLN A 31 13.40 -1.67 -34.87
C GLN A 31 12.39 -2.11 -33.82
N SER A 32 11.83 -3.32 -33.99
CA SER A 32 10.98 -3.94 -33.00
C SER A 32 11.69 -5.13 -32.35
N ALA A 33 11.49 -5.30 -31.06
CA ALA A 33 12.12 -6.34 -30.27
C ALA A 33 11.20 -6.79 -29.11
N ASP A 34 11.32 -8.04 -28.70
CA ASP A 34 10.65 -8.53 -27.49
C ASP A 34 11.34 -7.97 -26.24
N LEU A 35 10.57 -7.43 -25.30
CA LEU A 35 11.07 -7.00 -24.01
C LEU A 35 11.35 -8.22 -23.14
N ILE A 36 12.54 -8.29 -22.57
CA ILE A 36 12.91 -9.29 -21.58
C ILE A 36 12.93 -8.64 -20.20
N ASN A 37 12.07 -9.14 -19.34
CA ASN A 37 12.07 -8.80 -17.92
C ASN A 37 12.77 -9.90 -17.12
N PRO A 38 13.36 -9.58 -15.96
CA PRO A 38 13.82 -10.57 -15.00
C PRO A 38 12.69 -11.52 -14.59
N ALA A 39 13.01 -12.79 -14.31
CA ALA A 39 12.02 -13.76 -13.86
C ALA A 39 11.31 -13.25 -12.58
N GLY A 40 9.97 -13.29 -12.61
CA GLY A 40 9.14 -12.80 -11.51
C GLY A 40 8.88 -11.29 -11.50
N GLU A 41 9.33 -10.57 -12.52
CA GLU A 41 9.03 -9.14 -12.72
C GLU A 41 8.18 -8.97 -13.97
N ASP A 42 7.14 -8.12 -13.87
CA ASP A 42 6.37 -7.63 -15.01
C ASP A 42 6.47 -6.12 -15.01
N SER A 43 7.31 -5.57 -15.87
CA SER A 43 7.55 -4.14 -15.94
C SER A 43 7.52 -3.65 -17.38
N ILE A 44 6.73 -2.61 -17.62
CA ILE A 44 6.59 -1.97 -18.91
C ILE A 44 7.23 -0.57 -18.81
N PRO A 45 8.24 -0.26 -19.62
CA PRO A 45 8.87 1.07 -19.64
C PRO A 45 7.88 2.14 -20.15
N LEU A 46 8.16 3.40 -19.87
CA LEU A 46 7.37 4.51 -20.41
C LEU A 46 7.86 4.85 -21.82
N SER A 47 6.95 4.84 -22.80
CA SER A 47 7.23 5.34 -24.13
C SER A 47 7.67 6.81 -24.10
N GLN A 48 8.55 7.20 -25.00
CA GLN A 48 9.11 8.55 -25.13
C GLN A 48 9.89 9.09 -23.91
N SER A 49 9.97 8.33 -22.83
CA SER A 49 10.66 8.73 -21.60
C SER A 49 11.83 7.84 -21.24
N ASP A 50 11.74 6.57 -21.58
CA ASP A 50 12.76 5.58 -21.26
C ASP A 50 13.61 5.24 -22.48
N ILE A 51 14.86 4.97 -22.19
CA ILE A 51 15.83 4.47 -23.17
C ILE A 51 15.87 2.96 -23.05
N ILE A 52 15.93 2.28 -24.17
CA ILE A 52 16.03 0.83 -24.23
C ILE A 52 17.34 0.40 -24.87
N TYR A 53 17.87 -0.70 -24.40
CA TYR A 53 19.01 -1.36 -25.00
C TYR A 53 18.50 -2.52 -25.87
N LEU A 54 18.77 -2.44 -27.17
CA LEU A 54 18.47 -3.48 -28.14
C LEU A 54 19.71 -4.35 -28.37
N ALA A 55 19.58 -5.64 -28.13
CA ALA A 55 20.66 -6.60 -28.34
C ALA A 55 20.25 -7.68 -29.33
N LYS A 56 21.16 -8.06 -30.21
CA LYS A 56 20.98 -9.21 -31.09
C LYS A 56 21.38 -10.47 -30.35
N VAL A 57 20.49 -11.46 -30.34
CA VAL A 57 20.78 -12.79 -29.78
C VAL A 57 21.55 -13.58 -30.82
N GLU A 58 22.71 -14.11 -30.43
CA GLU A 58 23.54 -14.94 -31.30
C GLU A 58 22.83 -16.25 -31.63
N GLY A 59 22.85 -16.65 -32.91
CA GLY A 59 22.21 -17.87 -33.40
C GLY A 59 20.71 -17.73 -33.72
N ILE A 60 20.06 -16.63 -33.34
CA ILE A 60 18.68 -16.34 -33.68
C ILE A 60 18.66 -14.92 -34.29
N ASN A 61 17.99 -14.75 -35.43
CA ASN A 61 17.93 -13.44 -36.06
C ASN A 61 16.84 -12.57 -35.35
N GLN A 62 16.89 -12.52 -34.03
CA GLN A 62 15.92 -11.86 -33.18
C GLN A 62 16.62 -10.79 -32.33
N LEU A 63 15.99 -9.64 -32.20
CA LEU A 63 16.38 -8.60 -31.29
C LEU A 63 15.64 -8.77 -29.94
N VAL A 64 16.33 -8.51 -28.89
CA VAL A 64 15.74 -8.42 -27.54
C VAL A 64 15.93 -7.02 -27.00
N ALA A 65 14.95 -6.58 -26.25
CA ALA A 65 14.91 -5.28 -25.63
C ALA A 65 15.10 -5.43 -24.12
N LEU A 66 16.02 -4.67 -23.53
CA LEU A 66 16.24 -4.57 -22.11
C LEU A 66 15.94 -3.14 -21.68
N GLY A 67 14.95 -2.95 -20.81
CA GLY A 67 14.59 -1.64 -20.30
C GLY A 67 15.71 -1.04 -19.44
N ILE A 68 16.17 0.15 -19.78
CA ILE A 68 17.17 0.89 -19.05
C ILE A 68 16.62 2.28 -18.72
N THR A 69 16.72 2.68 -17.47
CA THR A 69 16.54 4.07 -17.08
C THR A 69 17.89 4.70 -16.73
N SER A 70 18.16 5.87 -17.23
CA SER A 70 19.39 6.60 -16.96
C SER A 70 19.32 7.44 -15.68
N LYS A 71 18.16 7.53 -15.03
CA LYS A 71 17.95 8.40 -13.87
C LYS A 71 17.86 7.60 -12.57
N SER A 72 18.81 7.83 -11.67
CA SER A 72 18.73 7.34 -10.31
C SER A 72 17.64 8.10 -9.53
N LEU A 73 16.88 7.38 -8.72
CA LEU A 73 15.97 7.96 -7.72
C LEU A 73 16.67 8.21 -6.37
N GLY A 74 17.99 8.19 -6.33
CA GLY A 74 18.78 8.49 -5.14
C GLY A 74 19.14 7.28 -4.28
N ALA A 75 19.02 6.05 -4.81
CA ALA A 75 19.57 4.88 -4.12
C ALA A 75 21.09 5.01 -3.99
N LYS A 76 21.61 4.69 -2.82
CA LYS A 76 23.03 4.62 -2.51
C LYS A 76 23.56 3.21 -2.77
N GLU A 77 24.87 3.05 -2.65
CA GLU A 77 25.50 1.73 -2.74
C GLU A 77 24.90 0.74 -1.73
N GLY A 78 24.55 -0.45 -2.20
CA GLY A 78 23.88 -1.48 -1.41
C GLY A 78 22.37 -1.28 -1.18
N GLU A 79 21.75 -0.25 -1.77
CA GLU A 79 20.33 0.00 -1.67
C GLU A 79 19.60 -0.35 -2.97
N LYS A 80 18.28 -0.62 -2.86
CA LYS A 80 17.42 -0.91 -4.02
C LYS A 80 16.12 -0.14 -3.94
N ILE A 81 15.74 0.52 -5.04
CA ILE A 81 14.43 1.14 -5.20
C ILE A 81 13.68 0.43 -6.34
N ILE A 82 12.49 -0.08 -6.03
CA ILE A 82 11.53 -0.59 -7.01
C ILE A 82 10.42 0.46 -7.08
N TYR A 83 10.03 0.88 -8.28
CA TYR A 83 9.11 2.00 -8.42
C TYR A 83 8.22 1.90 -9.65
N SER A 84 7.10 2.61 -9.62
CA SER A 84 6.24 2.85 -10.75
C SER A 84 6.15 4.35 -11.07
N ARG A 85 5.93 4.65 -12.34
CA ARG A 85 5.84 6.02 -12.84
C ARG A 85 4.66 6.18 -13.78
N LYS A 86 4.20 7.41 -13.93
CA LYS A 86 3.17 7.80 -14.89
C LYS A 86 3.64 8.99 -15.71
N ALA A 87 3.43 8.96 -17.00
CA ALA A 87 3.60 10.13 -17.85
C ALA A 87 2.40 11.08 -17.66
N ASN A 88 2.72 12.36 -17.47
CA ASN A 88 1.74 13.43 -17.36
C ASN A 88 2.20 14.58 -18.26
N GLY A 89 1.80 14.54 -19.54
CA GLY A 89 2.35 15.43 -20.56
C GLY A 89 3.87 15.23 -20.68
N ASN A 90 4.61 16.32 -20.56
CA ASN A 90 6.07 16.30 -20.65
C ASN A 90 6.77 15.98 -19.31
N LYS A 91 6.02 15.64 -18.26
CA LYS A 91 6.55 15.30 -16.94
C LYS A 91 6.35 13.82 -16.65
N VAL A 92 7.26 13.26 -15.88
CA VAL A 92 7.16 11.90 -15.35
C VAL A 92 7.01 12.01 -13.84
N GLU A 93 5.91 11.45 -13.34
CA GLU A 93 5.58 11.47 -11.93
C GLU A 93 5.85 10.09 -11.31
N LEU A 94 6.43 10.08 -10.11
CA LEU A 94 6.61 8.87 -9.32
C LEU A 94 5.27 8.53 -8.64
N MET A 95 4.73 7.34 -8.90
CA MET A 95 3.43 6.94 -8.39
C MET A 95 3.53 6.05 -7.14
N ALA A 96 4.52 5.17 -7.12
CA ALA A 96 4.78 4.32 -5.96
C ALA A 96 6.23 3.89 -5.94
N LYS A 97 6.76 3.61 -4.76
CA LYS A 97 8.10 3.03 -4.58
C LYS A 97 8.19 2.11 -3.37
N ILE A 98 9.04 1.13 -3.49
CA ILE A 98 9.54 0.30 -2.39
C ILE A 98 11.04 0.59 -2.28
N TYR A 99 11.49 1.05 -1.13
CA TYR A 99 12.88 1.42 -0.91
C TYR A 99 13.50 0.52 0.16
N LEU A 100 14.42 -0.32 -0.26
CA LEU A 100 15.23 -1.17 0.61
C LEU A 100 16.55 -0.44 0.89
N ARG A 101 16.76 -0.07 2.14
CA ARG A 101 17.90 0.73 2.56
C ARG A 101 19.00 -0.15 3.16
N ASN A 102 20.24 0.28 3.03
CA ASN A 102 21.40 -0.40 3.59
C ASN A 102 21.50 -0.28 5.13
N ASP A 103 20.69 0.57 5.77
CA ASP A 103 20.55 0.68 7.22
C ASP A 103 19.48 -0.27 7.81
N GLY A 104 18.99 -1.22 7.00
CA GLY A 104 17.99 -2.22 7.41
C GLY A 104 16.55 -1.72 7.39
N LYS A 105 16.28 -0.50 6.93
CA LYS A 105 14.93 0.04 6.83
C LYS A 105 14.29 -0.28 5.48
N LEU A 106 12.98 -0.50 5.51
CA LEU A 106 12.11 -0.63 4.35
C LEU A 106 11.06 0.48 4.38
N SER A 107 10.92 1.22 3.27
CA SER A 107 9.82 2.17 3.08
C SER A 107 8.96 1.74 1.90
N ILE A 108 7.64 1.84 2.05
CA ILE A 108 6.67 1.64 0.98
C ILE A 108 5.84 2.92 0.89
N GLU A 109 5.88 3.57 -0.25
CA GLU A 109 5.19 4.84 -0.48
C GLU A 109 4.36 4.75 -1.75
N ALA A 110 3.15 5.29 -1.74
CA ALA A 110 2.28 5.42 -2.90
C ALA A 110 1.54 6.75 -2.86
N VAL A 111 1.22 7.29 -4.04
CA VAL A 111 0.42 8.52 -4.16
C VAL A 111 -1.02 8.28 -3.74
N ASP A 112 -1.49 7.04 -3.89
CA ASP A 112 -2.82 6.60 -3.52
C ASP A 112 -2.73 5.51 -2.43
N ASN A 113 -3.56 4.51 -2.46
CA ASN A 113 -3.68 3.49 -1.43
C ASN A 113 -2.60 2.40 -1.55
N ILE A 114 -2.15 1.93 -0.39
CA ILE A 114 -1.36 0.69 -0.27
C ILE A 114 -2.32 -0.42 0.19
N SER A 115 -2.43 -1.49 -0.61
CA SER A 115 -3.27 -2.63 -0.29
C SER A 115 -2.40 -3.86 -0.03
N ILE A 116 -2.51 -4.42 1.17
CA ILE A 116 -1.84 -5.66 1.55
C ILE A 116 -2.93 -6.71 1.75
N ARG A 117 -2.86 -7.81 0.98
CA ARG A 117 -3.84 -8.90 1.06
C ARG A 117 -3.12 -10.22 1.24
N SER A 118 -3.58 -11.02 2.19
CA SER A 118 -3.13 -12.38 2.41
C SER A 118 -4.33 -13.33 2.43
N LYS A 119 -4.13 -14.59 2.08
CA LYS A 119 -5.14 -15.65 2.29
C LYS A 119 -5.23 -16.07 3.77
N GLU A 120 -4.15 -15.87 4.48
CA GLU A 120 -4.01 -16.17 5.91
C GLU A 120 -3.76 -14.87 6.68
N ASP A 121 -2.86 -14.89 7.63
CA ASP A 121 -2.59 -13.75 8.48
C ASP A 121 -1.59 -12.76 7.85
N VAL A 122 -1.75 -11.48 8.20
CA VAL A 122 -0.72 -10.46 8.05
C VAL A 122 -0.08 -10.27 9.42
N ILE A 123 1.12 -10.80 9.61
CA ILE A 123 1.84 -10.73 10.88
C ILE A 123 2.62 -9.43 10.94
N LEU A 124 2.36 -8.63 11.95
CA LEU A 124 3.08 -7.39 12.24
C LEU A 124 3.89 -7.58 13.51
N ASN A 125 5.08 -6.98 13.58
CA ASN A 125 5.94 -7.01 14.76
C ASN A 125 6.21 -8.41 15.32
N ASN A 126 6.59 -9.34 14.43
CA ASN A 126 6.84 -10.76 14.72
C ASN A 126 5.65 -11.51 15.38
N GLY A 127 4.47 -10.94 15.37
CA GLY A 127 3.29 -11.52 16.01
C GLY A 127 3.18 -11.26 17.51
N ASP A 128 4.02 -10.40 18.08
CA ASP A 128 3.98 -10.06 19.50
C ASP A 128 2.76 -9.21 19.88
N ASP A 129 2.15 -8.54 18.88
CA ASP A 129 0.94 -7.76 19.03
C ASP A 129 0.00 -7.94 17.83
N TYR A 130 -1.30 -7.85 18.09
CA TYR A 130 -2.34 -7.94 17.05
C TYR A 130 -2.86 -6.56 16.68
N ALA A 131 -3.01 -6.31 15.39
CA ALA A 131 -3.73 -5.13 14.92
C ALA A 131 -5.22 -5.25 15.27
N VAL A 132 -5.75 -4.28 16.02
CA VAL A 132 -7.14 -4.28 16.45
C VAL A 132 -8.05 -3.79 15.31
N LYS A 133 -9.10 -4.56 15.00
CA LYS A 133 -10.16 -4.11 14.09
C LYS A 133 -10.98 -3.01 14.77
N PHE A 134 -10.85 -1.79 14.28
CA PHE A 134 -11.52 -0.62 14.86
C PHE A 134 -13.03 -0.83 15.06
N ASN A 135 -13.73 -1.36 14.06
CA ASN A 135 -15.18 -1.54 14.12
C ASN A 135 -15.61 -2.54 15.22
N GLU A 136 -14.83 -3.60 15.45
CA GLU A 136 -15.10 -4.56 16.52
C GLU A 136 -14.82 -3.95 17.90
N LEU A 137 -13.71 -3.23 18.03
CA LEU A 137 -13.40 -2.51 19.26
C LEU A 137 -14.47 -1.46 19.57
N ASP A 138 -14.88 -0.64 18.61
CA ASP A 138 -15.95 0.37 18.78
C ASP A 138 -17.27 -0.29 19.25
N LYS A 139 -17.62 -1.44 18.69
CA LYS A 139 -18.81 -2.20 19.10
C LYS A 139 -18.74 -2.67 20.56
N GLU A 140 -17.60 -3.24 20.97
CA GLU A 140 -17.41 -3.70 22.34
C GLU A 140 -17.36 -2.53 23.35
N MET A 141 -16.74 -1.42 22.96
CA MET A 141 -16.71 -0.21 23.78
C MET A 141 -18.12 0.40 23.93
N LYS A 142 -18.97 0.36 22.92
CA LYS A 142 -20.38 0.77 23.02
C LYS A 142 -21.16 -0.11 23.99
N LYS A 143 -21.00 -1.43 23.94
CA LYS A 143 -21.62 -2.35 24.92
C LYS A 143 -21.17 -2.05 26.34
N LEU A 144 -19.88 -1.83 26.56
CA LEU A 144 -19.36 -1.46 27.88
C LEU A 144 -20.01 -0.16 28.38
N LYS A 145 -20.11 0.85 27.53
CA LYS A 145 -20.79 2.11 27.86
C LYS A 145 -22.23 1.88 28.29
N GLU A 146 -22.99 1.06 27.54
CA GLU A 146 -24.38 0.72 27.86
C GLU A 146 -24.51 0.01 29.22
N GLN A 147 -23.64 -0.97 29.49
CA GLN A 147 -23.61 -1.70 30.76
C GLN A 147 -23.31 -0.77 31.94
N LEU A 148 -22.32 0.11 31.80
CA LEU A 148 -21.95 1.08 32.86
C LEU A 148 -23.09 2.09 33.12
N ASN A 149 -23.73 2.59 32.08
CA ASN A 149 -24.88 3.49 32.24
C ASN A 149 -26.10 2.75 32.85
N GLY A 150 -26.31 1.48 32.52
CA GLY A 150 -27.30 0.63 33.17
C GLY A 150 -27.01 0.50 34.67
N PHE A 151 -25.80 0.15 35.04
CA PHE A 151 -25.38 0.07 36.45
C PHE A 151 -25.60 1.38 37.22
N ILE A 152 -25.22 2.52 36.61
CA ILE A 152 -25.45 3.85 37.23
C ILE A 152 -26.96 4.09 37.47
N LYS A 153 -27.82 3.69 36.52
CA LYS A 153 -29.25 3.81 36.66
C LYS A 153 -29.79 2.95 37.79
N GLU A 154 -29.35 1.70 37.88
CA GLU A 154 -29.73 0.76 38.96
C GLU A 154 -29.25 1.27 40.31
N TYR A 155 -27.98 1.73 40.39
CA TYR A 155 -27.43 2.31 41.61
C TYR A 155 -28.24 3.53 42.08
N ASN A 156 -28.61 4.42 41.21
CA ASN A 156 -29.40 5.60 41.56
C ASN A 156 -30.85 5.26 41.97
N ALA A 157 -31.36 4.10 41.55
CA ALA A 157 -32.73 3.67 41.85
C ALA A 157 -32.82 2.73 43.06
N HIS A 158 -31.67 2.20 43.55
CA HIS A 158 -31.73 1.23 44.63
C HIS A 158 -32.17 1.87 45.97
N LEU A 159 -32.93 1.11 46.72
CA LEU A 159 -33.46 1.50 48.02
C LEU A 159 -33.03 0.48 49.09
N HIS A 160 -32.75 0.95 50.28
CA HIS A 160 -32.54 0.05 51.41
C HIS A 160 -33.82 -0.11 52.21
N VAL A 161 -34.16 -1.35 52.54
CA VAL A 161 -35.29 -1.65 53.44
C VAL A 161 -34.79 -1.40 54.88
N THR A 162 -35.46 -0.54 55.57
CA THR A 162 -35.18 -0.24 57.01
C THR A 162 -36.42 -0.57 57.83
N PRO A 163 -36.31 -0.76 59.17
CA PRO A 163 -37.45 -0.98 60.03
C PRO A 163 -38.55 0.08 59.94
N SER A 164 -38.17 1.27 59.48
CA SER A 164 -39.11 2.42 59.35
C SER A 164 -39.63 2.59 57.94
N GLY A 165 -39.35 1.65 57.02
CA GLY A 165 -39.70 1.71 55.60
C GLY A 165 -38.48 1.71 54.69
N ASN A 166 -38.67 1.99 53.40
CA ASN A 166 -37.59 2.09 52.45
C ASN A 166 -36.83 3.40 52.63
N SER A 167 -35.51 3.34 52.52
CA SER A 167 -34.69 4.57 52.43
C SER A 167 -35.04 5.34 51.14
N ALA A 168 -34.76 6.63 51.17
CA ALA A 168 -34.79 7.41 49.92
C ALA A 168 -33.69 6.91 48.98
N THR A 169 -33.82 7.22 47.68
CA THR A 169 -32.73 7.07 46.73
C THR A 169 -31.50 7.82 47.17
N PRO A 170 -30.30 7.48 46.70
CA PRO A 170 -29.09 8.19 47.06
C PRO A 170 -29.25 9.72 46.99
N GLN A 171 -28.86 10.44 48.04
CA GLN A 171 -29.05 11.90 48.14
C GLN A 171 -28.32 12.67 47.02
N THR A 172 -27.30 12.09 46.47
CA THR A 172 -26.55 12.63 45.33
C THR A 172 -26.49 11.56 44.24
N PRO A 173 -27.58 11.38 43.46
CA PRO A 173 -27.55 10.46 42.32
C PRO A 173 -26.49 10.93 41.32
N SER A 174 -25.80 9.95 40.73
CA SER A 174 -24.86 10.28 39.65
C SER A 174 -25.63 10.77 38.43
N THR A 175 -25.42 12.01 38.09
CA THR A 175 -25.99 12.61 36.85
C THR A 175 -25.03 12.46 35.67
N THR A 176 -23.81 12.02 35.93
CA THR A 176 -22.79 11.88 34.91
C THR A 176 -23.03 10.61 34.09
N GLN A 177 -23.37 10.79 32.84
CA GLN A 177 -23.36 9.69 31.88
C GLN A 177 -21.95 9.46 31.35
N ILE A 178 -21.60 8.19 31.19
CA ILE A 178 -20.32 7.85 30.55
C ILE A 178 -20.48 8.08 29.05
N THR A 179 -19.69 9.01 28.53
CA THR A 179 -19.57 9.27 27.10
C THR A 179 -18.29 8.62 26.60
N LEU A 180 -18.38 7.37 26.18
CA LEU A 180 -17.26 6.68 25.56
C LEU A 180 -17.36 6.81 24.05
N ASP A 181 -16.40 7.43 23.43
CA ASP A 181 -16.26 7.52 21.98
C ASP A 181 -14.80 7.31 21.60
N ILE A 182 -14.55 6.31 20.76
CA ILE A 182 -13.21 5.99 20.28
C ILE A 182 -13.01 6.39 18.82
N LYS A 183 -13.92 7.20 18.26
CA LYS A 183 -13.81 7.62 16.85
C LYS A 183 -12.53 8.38 16.58
N ASP A 184 -12.09 9.19 17.54
CA ASP A 184 -10.84 9.95 17.44
C ASP A 184 -9.59 9.07 17.56
N ALA A 185 -9.74 7.84 18.07
CA ALA A 185 -8.66 6.85 18.11
C ALA A 185 -8.47 6.12 16.76
N LYS A 186 -9.38 6.35 15.81
CA LYS A 186 -9.28 5.74 14.49
C LYS A 186 -8.09 6.31 13.73
N SER A 187 -7.14 5.46 13.37
CA SER A 187 -6.06 5.87 12.47
C SER A 187 -6.63 6.18 11.09
N GLU A 188 -6.42 7.38 10.59
CA GLU A 188 -6.73 7.73 9.20
C GLU A 188 -5.74 7.10 8.22
N THR A 189 -4.56 6.71 8.71
CA THR A 189 -3.44 6.19 7.93
C THR A 189 -3.44 4.68 7.79
N ILE A 190 -4.00 3.94 8.77
CA ILE A 190 -4.06 2.46 8.76
C ILE A 190 -5.52 2.04 8.81
N LYS A 191 -6.02 1.49 7.70
CA LYS A 191 -7.35 0.88 7.62
C LYS A 191 -7.19 -0.63 7.57
N ILE A 192 -7.74 -1.31 8.57
CA ILE A 192 -7.81 -2.77 8.63
C ILE A 192 -9.22 -3.17 8.19
N PRO A 193 -9.35 -4.02 7.15
CA PRO A 193 -10.64 -4.44 6.63
C PRO A 193 -11.47 -5.27 7.62
#